data_46bc6d42d1850fd6da91dbcab0dd6543
#
_entry.id   46bc6d42d1850fd6da91dbcab0dd6543
#
_cell.length_a   1.000
_cell.length_b   1.000
_cell.length_c   1.000
_cell.angle_alpha   90.00
_cell.angle_beta   90.00
_cell.angle_gamma   90.00
#
_symmetry.space_group_name_H-M   'P 1'
#
loop_
_entity.id
_entity.type
_entity.pdbx_description
1 polymer ?
#
loop_
_entity_poly.entity_id
_entity_poly.type
_entity_poly.pdbx_seq_one_letter_code
_entity_poly.pdbx_strand_id
1 'polypeptide(L)'
;VHIGRSENGKPIKITAAKSLNFANIAKECFERKGIDVVGIIDCASPYVIEDIENFLKTGEAYEIEDGGIIYKDKICIILGSEVETTETREDGKHGCAHNLCYFPSLKDIKGFSNEMSKHIHNITLSTQKSDISGYELIDIVEKYNGVLIPAHIFTPFKSYYGNCTERLSRIFKEKYDKIFAVELGLSADTYIADEISELANKNFITNSDAHSLPKIAREYNKLLVDKISFKEIMKAIKMENGRKILANY
;
A
#
# COMPACT_ATOMS: atom_id res chain seq x y z
N VAL A 1 0.99 4.17 5.48
CA VAL A 1 1.58 5.41 6.04
C VAL A 1 2.49 6.03 4.99
N HIS A 2 2.36 7.37 4.76
CA HIS A 2 3.20 8.13 3.87
C HIS A 2 4.50 8.61 4.52
N ILE A 3 5.51 8.90 3.69
CA ILE A 3 6.75 9.56 4.08
C ILE A 3 6.74 11.02 3.58
N GLY A 4 6.91 11.99 4.48
CA GLY A 4 7.01 13.40 4.10
C GLY A 4 8.37 13.77 3.52
N ARG A 5 9.43 13.27 4.15
CA ARG A 5 10.83 13.51 3.73
C ARG A 5 11.69 12.27 3.97
N SER A 6 12.74 12.14 3.15
CA SER A 6 13.84 11.21 3.44
C SER A 6 14.63 11.65 4.67
N GLU A 7 15.47 10.78 5.21
CA GLU A 7 16.40 11.10 6.32
C GLU A 7 17.31 12.30 5.97
N ASN A 8 17.71 12.43 4.71
CA ASN A 8 18.51 13.55 4.20
C ASN A 8 17.67 14.79 3.86
N GLY A 9 16.39 14.86 4.27
CA GLY A 9 15.52 16.00 4.11
C GLY A 9 14.94 16.21 2.70
N LYS A 10 15.13 15.28 1.76
CA LYS A 10 14.53 15.35 0.42
C LYS A 10 13.02 15.17 0.51
N PRO A 11 12.21 15.95 -0.24
CA PRO A 11 10.76 15.80 -0.22
C PRO A 11 10.34 14.48 -0.87
N ILE A 12 9.37 13.80 -0.26
CA ILE A 12 8.75 12.58 -0.79
C ILE A 12 7.27 12.81 -1.04
N LYS A 13 6.43 12.89 -0.01
CA LYS A 13 5.00 13.30 -0.11
C LYS A 13 4.86 14.73 0.40
N ILE A 14 4.61 15.68 -0.48
CA ILE A 14 4.59 17.11 -0.14
C ILE A 14 3.52 17.45 0.90
N THR A 15 2.40 16.71 0.88
CA THR A 15 1.27 16.91 1.80
C THR A 15 1.47 16.26 3.17
N ALA A 16 2.50 15.44 3.34
CA ALA A 16 2.79 14.76 4.60
C ALA A 16 3.75 15.59 5.49
N ALA A 17 3.66 15.36 6.80
CA ALA A 17 4.49 16.05 7.78
C ALA A 17 5.98 15.73 7.58
N LYS A 18 6.82 16.74 7.72
CA LYS A 18 8.29 16.59 7.53
C LYS A 18 8.93 15.61 8.50
N SER A 19 8.32 15.35 9.65
CA SER A 19 8.76 14.38 10.65
C SER A 19 8.46 12.91 10.27
N LEU A 20 7.64 12.68 9.24
CA LEU A 20 7.42 11.34 8.71
C LEU A 20 8.59 10.97 7.80
N ASN A 21 9.58 10.27 8.34
CA ASN A 21 10.61 9.54 7.64
C ASN A 21 10.54 8.05 8.03
N PHE A 22 11.30 7.21 7.37
CA PHE A 22 11.23 5.76 7.55
C PHE A 22 11.52 5.34 9.00
N ALA A 23 12.61 5.83 9.59
CA ALA A 23 13.02 5.50 10.96
C ALA A 23 12.02 6.02 12.01
N ASN A 24 11.52 7.25 11.85
CA ASN A 24 10.54 7.82 12.79
C ASN A 24 9.20 7.05 12.76
N ILE A 25 8.76 6.57 11.59
CA ILE A 25 7.55 5.72 11.49
C ILE A 25 7.78 4.41 12.26
N ALA A 26 8.90 3.71 12.03
CA ALA A 26 9.24 2.48 12.72
C ALA A 26 9.28 2.69 14.24
N LYS A 27 9.94 3.76 14.69
CA LYS A 27 10.05 4.14 16.11
C LYS A 27 8.69 4.46 16.73
N GLU A 28 7.84 5.24 16.06
CA GLU A 28 6.49 5.60 16.54
C GLU A 28 5.63 4.35 16.70
N CYS A 29 5.69 3.42 15.74
CA CYS A 29 4.97 2.14 15.82
C CYS A 29 5.45 1.30 17.01
N PHE A 30 6.77 1.24 17.23
CA PHE A 30 7.37 0.48 18.32
C PHE A 30 7.06 1.05 19.70
N GLU A 31 7.20 2.38 19.86
CA GLU A 31 7.15 3.03 21.18
C GLU A 31 5.74 3.41 21.63
N ARG A 32 4.83 3.74 20.68
CA ARG A 32 3.57 4.42 21.02
C ARG A 32 2.30 3.82 20.45
N LYS A 33 2.35 3.23 19.25
CA LYS A 33 1.10 2.85 18.55
C LYS A 33 0.57 1.48 18.90
N GLY A 34 1.42 0.59 19.42
CA GLY A 34 1.00 -0.76 19.80
C GLY A 34 0.52 -1.62 18.64
N ILE A 35 0.97 -1.33 17.42
CA ILE A 35 0.73 -2.13 16.22
C ILE A 35 1.92 -3.05 15.96
N ASP A 36 1.65 -4.24 15.43
CA ASP A 36 2.68 -5.23 15.14
C ASP A 36 3.19 -5.11 13.69
N VAL A 37 2.39 -4.52 12.81
CA VAL A 37 2.70 -4.40 11.37
C VAL A 37 2.37 -3.00 10.88
N VAL A 38 3.27 -2.41 10.10
CA VAL A 38 3.06 -1.14 9.40
C VAL A 38 3.41 -1.24 7.92
N GLY A 39 2.49 -0.83 7.06
CA GLY A 39 2.74 -0.63 5.63
C GLY A 39 3.22 0.80 5.37
N ILE A 40 4.38 0.96 4.74
CA ILE A 40 4.91 2.25 4.32
C ILE A 40 4.84 2.33 2.79
N ILE A 41 4.06 3.27 2.25
CA ILE A 41 3.61 3.27 0.85
C ILE A 41 4.34 4.26 -0.05
N ASP A 42 5.53 4.73 0.36
CA ASP A 42 6.39 5.62 -0.45
C ASP A 42 7.78 5.01 -0.70
N CYS A 43 7.91 3.69 -0.49
CA CYS A 43 9.19 2.99 -0.56
C CYS A 43 9.74 2.83 -1.98
N ALA A 44 8.97 3.15 -3.03
CA ALA A 44 9.47 3.16 -4.40
C ALA A 44 10.32 4.40 -4.73
N SER A 45 10.31 5.45 -3.89
CA SER A 45 11.22 6.58 -4.09
C SER A 45 12.68 6.15 -3.88
N PRO A 46 13.60 6.47 -4.81
CA PRO A 46 15.02 6.19 -4.64
C PRO A 46 15.63 6.74 -3.35
N TYR A 47 15.14 7.88 -2.87
CA TYR A 47 15.60 8.46 -1.60
C TYR A 47 15.16 7.63 -0.39
N VAL A 48 13.95 7.04 -0.45
CA VAL A 48 13.47 6.14 0.62
C VAL A 48 14.17 4.80 0.55
N ILE A 49 14.47 4.29 -0.64
CA ILE A 49 15.29 3.08 -0.82
C ILE A 49 16.65 3.25 -0.13
N GLU A 50 17.31 4.39 -0.31
CA GLU A 50 18.58 4.71 0.38
C GLU A 50 18.40 4.73 1.91
N ASP A 51 17.31 5.36 2.40
CA ASP A 51 17.00 5.38 3.84
C ASP A 51 16.79 3.96 4.40
N ILE A 52 16.09 3.08 3.67
CA ILE A 52 15.87 1.68 4.06
C ILE A 52 17.20 0.93 4.11
N GLU A 53 18.07 1.08 3.10
CA GLU A 53 19.39 0.45 3.09
C GLU A 53 20.23 0.88 4.29
N ASN A 54 20.20 2.15 4.63
CA ASN A 54 20.92 2.68 5.77
C ASN A 54 20.31 2.20 7.09
N PHE A 55 18.98 2.13 7.16
CA PHE A 55 18.27 1.60 8.33
C PHE A 55 18.62 0.12 8.60
N LEU A 56 18.71 -0.71 7.57
CA LEU A 56 19.15 -2.10 7.70
C LEU A 56 20.61 -2.22 8.17
N LYS A 57 21.49 -1.31 7.76
CA LYS A 57 22.90 -1.28 8.20
C LYS A 57 23.07 -0.96 9.69
N THR A 58 22.07 -0.39 10.34
CA THR A 58 22.13 -0.13 11.80
C THR A 58 22.19 -1.40 12.64
N GLY A 59 21.72 -2.53 12.09
CA GLY A 59 21.57 -3.79 12.80
C GLY A 59 20.34 -3.87 13.72
N GLU A 60 19.55 -2.79 13.85
CA GLU A 60 18.29 -2.80 14.59
C GLU A 60 17.12 -3.41 13.80
N ALA A 61 17.31 -3.60 12.49
CA ALA A 61 16.31 -4.16 11.59
C ALA A 61 16.94 -5.13 10.59
N TYR A 62 16.16 -6.10 10.14
CA TYR A 62 16.60 -7.09 9.17
C TYR A 62 15.44 -7.61 8.33
N GLU A 63 15.72 -8.01 7.09
CA GLU A 63 14.75 -8.68 6.24
C GLU A 63 14.57 -10.15 6.65
N ILE A 64 13.34 -10.68 6.52
CA ILE A 64 13.04 -12.07 6.81
C ILE A 64 12.66 -12.83 5.52
N GLU A 65 12.89 -14.13 5.48
CA GLU A 65 12.69 -15.00 4.31
C GLU A 65 11.24 -14.96 3.78
N ASP A 66 10.24 -14.95 4.66
CA ASP A 66 8.82 -14.84 4.27
C ASP A 66 8.37 -13.40 3.96
N GLY A 67 9.31 -12.47 3.83
CA GLY A 67 9.13 -11.07 3.46
C GLY A 67 8.72 -10.15 4.59
N GLY A 68 9.13 -8.90 4.47
CA GLY A 68 9.02 -7.84 5.45
C GLY A 68 10.35 -7.56 6.14
N ILE A 69 10.43 -6.39 6.79
CA ILE A 69 11.58 -5.96 7.60
C ILE A 69 11.16 -5.99 9.06
N ILE A 70 11.85 -6.77 9.88
CA ILE A 70 11.62 -6.80 11.33
C ILE A 70 12.49 -5.75 11.99
N TYR A 71 11.86 -4.86 12.77
CA TYR A 71 12.52 -3.83 13.57
C TYR A 71 12.42 -4.18 15.06
N LYS A 72 13.58 -4.23 15.72
CA LYS A 72 13.71 -4.54 17.16
C LYS A 72 12.96 -5.80 17.58
N ASP A 73 13.00 -6.83 16.74
CA ASP A 73 12.37 -8.15 16.96
C ASP A 73 10.85 -8.08 17.23
N LYS A 74 10.20 -6.98 16.88
CA LYS A 74 8.80 -6.75 17.23
C LYS A 74 7.94 -6.24 16.08
N ILE A 75 8.35 -5.20 15.39
CA ILE A 75 7.54 -4.54 14.37
C ILE A 75 7.90 -5.07 12.99
N CYS A 76 6.93 -5.53 12.22
CA CYS A 76 7.11 -5.86 10.81
C CYS A 76 6.77 -4.64 9.95
N ILE A 77 7.71 -4.19 9.14
CA ILE A 77 7.51 -3.13 8.15
C ILE A 77 7.31 -3.80 6.80
N ILE A 78 6.17 -3.52 6.16
CA ILE A 78 5.85 -3.93 4.80
C ILE A 78 6.17 -2.79 3.86
N LEU A 79 7.01 -3.05 2.87
CA LEU A 79 7.39 -2.06 1.87
C LEU A 79 6.30 -1.94 0.82
N GLY A 80 5.89 -0.72 0.54
CA GLY A 80 4.83 -0.47 -0.45
C GLY A 80 5.05 0.81 -1.23
N SER A 81 4.20 0.98 -2.24
CA SER A 81 4.10 2.19 -3.05
C SER A 81 2.63 2.49 -3.33
N GLU A 82 2.23 3.74 -3.17
CA GLU A 82 0.95 4.21 -3.71
C GLU A 82 1.18 4.77 -5.12
N VAL A 83 0.46 4.21 -6.10
CA VAL A 83 0.56 4.61 -7.50
C VAL A 83 -0.76 5.21 -7.97
N GLU A 84 -0.71 6.41 -8.57
CA GLU A 84 -1.85 7.00 -9.26
C GLU A 84 -1.88 6.51 -10.71
N THR A 85 -2.89 5.70 -11.06
CA THR A 85 -3.10 5.20 -12.44
C THR A 85 -4.05 6.09 -13.23
N THR A 86 -3.95 5.99 -14.54
CA THR A 86 -4.83 6.70 -15.48
C THR A 86 -5.80 5.71 -16.11
N GLU A 87 -7.09 5.89 -15.84
CA GLU A 87 -8.15 5.00 -16.30
C GLU A 87 -8.96 5.64 -17.43
N THR A 88 -9.35 4.86 -18.42
CA THR A 88 -10.31 5.29 -19.44
C THR A 88 -11.72 4.99 -18.95
N ARG A 89 -12.51 6.03 -18.77
CA ARG A 89 -13.91 5.96 -18.36
C ARG A 89 -14.82 5.55 -19.51
N GLU A 90 -16.07 5.18 -19.18
CA GLU A 90 -17.06 4.79 -20.16
C GLU A 90 -17.47 5.93 -21.12
N ASP A 91 -17.38 7.17 -20.67
CA ASP A 91 -17.62 8.37 -21.48
C ASP A 91 -16.43 8.78 -22.36
N GLY A 92 -15.36 7.96 -22.39
CA GLY A 92 -14.14 8.21 -23.15
C GLY A 92 -13.19 9.21 -22.50
N LYS A 93 -13.55 9.79 -21.35
CA LYS A 93 -12.67 10.68 -20.59
C LYS A 93 -11.69 9.88 -19.73
N HIS A 94 -10.73 10.57 -19.16
CA HIS A 94 -9.78 9.98 -18.23
C HIS A 94 -10.19 10.26 -16.78
N GLY A 95 -10.16 9.20 -15.97
CA GLY A 95 -10.19 9.25 -14.52
C GLY A 95 -8.82 8.87 -13.96
N CYS A 96 -8.64 9.00 -12.67
CA CYS A 96 -7.47 8.48 -11.98
C CYS A 96 -7.88 7.77 -10.68
N ALA A 97 -7.13 6.73 -10.34
CA ALA A 97 -7.31 5.97 -9.13
C ALA A 97 -5.97 5.70 -8.45
N HIS A 98 -5.99 5.56 -7.14
CA HIS A 98 -4.83 5.15 -6.37
C HIS A 98 -4.82 3.63 -6.15
N ASN A 99 -3.64 3.06 -6.14
CA ASN A 99 -3.40 1.65 -5.91
C ASN A 99 -2.27 1.48 -4.90
N LEU A 100 -2.51 0.67 -3.87
CA LEU A 100 -1.49 0.23 -2.92
C LEU A 100 -0.79 -0.99 -3.49
N CYS A 101 0.51 -0.88 -3.70
CA CYS A 101 1.35 -1.96 -4.19
C CYS A 101 2.30 -2.36 -3.05
N TYR A 102 2.21 -3.58 -2.54
CA TYR A 102 3.04 -4.07 -1.45
C TYR A 102 4.00 -5.14 -1.92
N PHE A 103 5.22 -5.15 -1.38
CA PHE A 103 6.31 -6.02 -1.81
C PHE A 103 6.96 -6.76 -0.64
N PRO A 104 7.42 -8.02 -0.86
CA PRO A 104 8.01 -8.82 0.21
C PRO A 104 9.42 -8.37 0.60
N SER A 105 10.19 -7.76 -0.30
CA SER A 105 11.61 -7.46 -0.05
C SER A 105 12.06 -6.12 -0.62
N LEU A 106 13.19 -5.63 -0.11
CA LEU A 106 13.85 -4.45 -0.65
C LEU A 106 14.29 -4.66 -2.12
N LYS A 107 14.69 -5.89 -2.48
CA LYS A 107 15.02 -6.25 -3.85
C LYS A 107 13.82 -6.06 -4.78
N ASP A 108 12.65 -6.53 -4.36
CA ASP A 108 11.44 -6.48 -5.18
C ASP A 108 10.96 -5.04 -5.39
N ILE A 109 10.92 -4.22 -4.33
CA ILE A 109 10.51 -2.82 -4.48
C ILE A 109 11.53 -1.97 -5.26
N LYS A 110 12.82 -2.30 -5.20
CA LYS A 110 13.84 -1.67 -6.07
C LYS A 110 13.59 -1.98 -7.55
N GLY A 111 13.31 -3.25 -7.86
CA GLY A 111 12.96 -3.67 -9.21
C GLY A 111 11.70 -2.95 -9.72
N PHE A 112 10.67 -2.90 -8.87
CA PHE A 112 9.43 -2.17 -9.14
C PHE A 112 9.68 -0.67 -9.37
N SER A 113 10.45 -0.02 -8.49
CA SER A 113 10.81 1.40 -8.63
C SER A 113 11.50 1.70 -9.97
N ASN A 114 12.44 0.84 -10.36
CA ASN A 114 13.16 0.98 -11.62
C ASN A 114 12.22 0.80 -12.84
N GLU A 115 11.26 -0.12 -12.78
CA GLU A 115 10.24 -0.26 -13.83
C GLU A 115 9.33 0.96 -13.88
N MET A 116 8.78 1.36 -12.73
CA MET A 116 7.85 2.50 -12.65
C MET A 116 8.49 3.84 -13.01
N SER A 117 9.82 3.98 -12.93
CA SER A 117 10.52 5.18 -13.39
C SER A 117 10.34 5.46 -14.90
N LYS A 118 9.92 4.46 -15.67
CA LYS A 118 9.59 4.60 -17.11
C LYS A 118 8.17 5.14 -17.34
N HIS A 119 7.30 5.01 -16.34
CA HIS A 119 5.88 5.33 -16.39
C HIS A 119 5.49 6.54 -15.57
N ILE A 120 6.40 7.03 -14.73
CA ILE A 120 6.20 8.15 -13.82
C ILE A 120 7.23 9.23 -14.11
N HIS A 121 6.79 10.47 -14.31
CA HIS A 121 7.69 11.58 -14.65
C HIS A 121 8.75 11.84 -13.58
N ASN A 122 8.41 11.71 -12.31
CA ASN A 122 9.35 11.91 -11.20
C ASN A 122 9.15 10.86 -10.10
N ILE A 123 9.85 9.74 -10.22
CA ILE A 123 9.81 8.63 -9.26
C ILE A 123 10.38 9.00 -7.87
N THR A 124 11.06 10.13 -7.72
CA THR A 124 11.57 10.57 -6.41
C THR A 124 10.46 11.08 -5.48
N LEU A 125 9.33 11.50 -6.05
CA LEU A 125 8.14 11.95 -5.31
C LEU A 125 7.11 10.81 -5.25
N SER A 126 6.42 10.74 -4.11
CA SER A 126 5.34 9.78 -3.89
C SER A 126 4.07 10.10 -4.66
N THR A 127 3.30 9.08 -4.98
CA THR A 127 1.94 9.15 -5.53
C THR A 127 1.88 10.06 -6.77
N GLN A 128 2.83 9.88 -7.66
CA GLN A 128 2.84 10.59 -8.94
C GLN A 128 1.94 9.85 -9.93
N LYS A 129 1.32 10.62 -10.83
CA LYS A 129 0.52 10.09 -11.91
C LYS A 129 1.38 9.27 -12.87
N SER A 130 0.96 8.04 -13.14
CA SER A 130 1.54 7.17 -14.16
C SER A 130 0.75 7.26 -15.47
N ASP A 131 1.38 6.87 -16.56
CA ASP A 131 0.78 6.76 -17.90
C ASP A 131 0.10 5.40 -18.15
N ILE A 132 0.09 4.50 -17.14
CA ILE A 132 -0.52 3.18 -17.21
C ILE A 132 -1.81 3.08 -16.41
N SER A 133 -2.64 2.11 -16.79
CA SER A 133 -3.87 1.73 -16.10
C SER A 133 -3.61 0.77 -14.93
N GLY A 134 -4.60 0.62 -14.04
CA GLY A 134 -4.56 -0.42 -13.00
C GLY A 134 -4.47 -1.83 -13.56
N TYR A 135 -5.07 -2.07 -14.73
CA TYR A 135 -4.97 -3.33 -15.46
C TYR A 135 -3.52 -3.68 -15.85
N GLU A 136 -2.74 -2.70 -16.31
CA GLU A 136 -1.33 -2.87 -16.67
C GLU A 136 -0.44 -2.93 -15.42
N LEU A 137 -0.76 -2.14 -14.41
CA LEU A 137 -0.01 -2.09 -13.15
C LEU A 137 0.03 -3.45 -12.43
N ILE A 138 -1.05 -4.27 -12.52
CA ILE A 138 -1.06 -5.63 -11.92
C ILE A 138 0.11 -6.47 -12.40
N ASP A 139 0.38 -6.50 -13.72
CA ASP A 139 1.46 -7.32 -14.26
C ASP A 139 2.84 -6.86 -13.77
N ILE A 140 3.01 -5.53 -13.65
CA ILE A 140 4.26 -4.98 -13.13
C ILE A 140 4.44 -5.35 -11.66
N VAL A 141 3.38 -5.25 -10.86
CA VAL A 141 3.42 -5.59 -9.43
C VAL A 141 3.72 -7.09 -9.24
N GLU A 142 3.04 -7.97 -9.98
CA GLU A 142 3.27 -9.43 -9.92
C GLU A 142 4.67 -9.83 -10.37
N LYS A 143 5.24 -9.16 -11.38
CA LYS A 143 6.62 -9.38 -11.85
C LYS A 143 7.66 -9.23 -10.73
N TYR A 144 7.37 -8.40 -9.75
CA TYR A 144 8.21 -8.16 -8.58
C TYR A 144 7.62 -8.77 -7.28
N ASN A 145 6.90 -9.89 -7.40
CA ASN A 145 6.31 -10.64 -6.28
C ASN A 145 5.38 -9.81 -5.38
N GLY A 146 4.88 -8.71 -5.89
CA GLY A 146 4.03 -7.79 -5.14
C GLY A 146 2.54 -8.14 -5.20
N VAL A 147 1.78 -7.39 -4.44
CA VAL A 147 0.31 -7.47 -4.36
C VAL A 147 -0.25 -6.07 -4.58
N LEU A 148 -1.26 -5.97 -5.45
CA LEU A 148 -2.00 -4.74 -5.72
C LEU A 148 -3.34 -4.76 -4.98
N ILE A 149 -3.64 -3.68 -4.25
CA ILE A 149 -4.92 -3.43 -3.58
C ILE A 149 -5.41 -2.05 -4.00
N PRO A 150 -6.58 -1.93 -4.68
CA PRO A 150 -7.19 -0.65 -4.96
C PRO A 150 -7.41 0.16 -3.68
N ALA A 151 -6.93 1.41 -3.66
CA ALA A 151 -6.94 2.28 -2.49
C ALA A 151 -8.24 3.07 -2.38
N HIS A 152 -8.73 3.27 -1.15
CA HIS A 152 -9.86 4.13 -0.78
C HIS A 152 -10.93 4.27 -1.88
N ILE A 153 -11.46 3.11 -2.33
CA ILE A 153 -12.21 2.93 -3.58
C ILE A 153 -13.47 3.79 -3.74
N PHE A 154 -14.00 4.37 -2.66
CA PHE A 154 -15.22 5.17 -2.63
C PHE A 154 -14.99 6.68 -2.49
N THR A 155 -13.74 7.14 -2.36
CA THR A 155 -13.50 8.59 -2.25
C THR A 155 -13.90 9.31 -3.54
N PRO A 156 -14.41 10.55 -3.50
CA PRO A 156 -14.86 11.28 -4.70
C PRO A 156 -13.77 11.53 -5.74
N PHE A 157 -12.51 11.54 -5.31
CA PHE A 157 -11.36 11.81 -6.16
C PHE A 157 -10.32 10.71 -6.04
N LYS A 158 -9.64 10.41 -7.16
CA LYS A 158 -8.52 9.45 -7.21
C LYS A 158 -8.88 8.05 -6.71
N SER A 159 -10.09 7.61 -7.02
CA SER A 159 -10.61 6.30 -6.67
C SER A 159 -11.37 5.68 -7.84
N TYR A 160 -11.55 4.37 -7.78
CA TYR A 160 -12.22 3.68 -8.86
C TYR A 160 -13.70 4.05 -8.95
N TYR A 161 -14.50 3.85 -7.89
CA TYR A 161 -15.93 4.15 -7.93
C TYR A 161 -16.25 5.65 -7.92
N GLY A 162 -15.42 6.45 -7.28
CA GLY A 162 -15.66 7.89 -7.23
C GLY A 162 -15.29 8.65 -8.51
N ASN A 163 -14.38 8.08 -9.34
CA ASN A 163 -13.81 8.87 -10.45
C ASN A 163 -13.65 8.11 -11.77
N CYS A 164 -13.59 6.78 -11.77
CA CYS A 164 -13.19 6.02 -12.96
C CYS A 164 -14.29 5.16 -13.55
N THR A 165 -15.07 4.44 -12.74
CA THR A 165 -16.00 3.42 -13.22
C THR A 165 -17.10 3.14 -12.21
N GLU A 166 -18.21 2.59 -12.69
CA GLU A 166 -19.26 2.01 -11.84
C GLU A 166 -18.93 0.57 -11.42
N ARG A 167 -17.96 -0.08 -12.06
CA ARG A 167 -17.57 -1.47 -11.79
C ARG A 167 -16.06 -1.68 -11.94
N LEU A 168 -15.43 -2.20 -10.90
CA LEU A 168 -14.00 -2.58 -10.92
C LEU A 168 -13.70 -3.62 -12.00
N SER A 169 -14.63 -4.57 -12.23
CA SER A 169 -14.49 -5.61 -13.25
C SER A 169 -14.34 -5.05 -14.68
N ARG A 170 -14.83 -3.85 -14.96
CA ARG A 170 -14.62 -3.19 -16.25
C ARG A 170 -13.18 -2.69 -16.45
N ILE A 171 -12.55 -2.23 -15.38
CA ILE A 171 -11.15 -1.79 -15.42
C ILE A 171 -10.22 -3.01 -15.48
N PHE A 172 -10.41 -3.95 -14.56
CA PHE A 172 -9.49 -5.08 -14.41
C PHE A 172 -9.75 -6.27 -15.34
N LYS A 173 -10.93 -6.32 -15.98
CA LYS A 173 -11.33 -7.34 -16.97
C LYS A 173 -11.06 -8.76 -16.45
N GLU A 174 -10.37 -9.60 -17.22
CA GLU A 174 -9.99 -10.96 -16.84
C GLU A 174 -9.02 -11.03 -15.64
N LYS A 175 -8.41 -9.91 -15.26
CA LYS A 175 -7.55 -9.82 -14.06
C LYS A 175 -8.33 -9.46 -12.80
N TYR A 176 -9.64 -9.25 -12.88
CA TYR A 176 -10.47 -8.86 -11.75
C TYR A 176 -10.35 -9.84 -10.57
N ASP A 177 -10.19 -11.13 -10.85
CA ASP A 177 -10.04 -12.15 -9.80
C ASP A 177 -8.69 -12.08 -9.08
N LYS A 178 -7.69 -11.38 -9.65
CA LYS A 178 -6.42 -11.09 -8.96
C LYS A 178 -6.56 -10.02 -7.88
N ILE A 179 -7.60 -9.20 -7.96
CA ILE A 179 -7.96 -8.23 -6.92
C ILE A 179 -8.74 -9.00 -5.84
N PHE A 180 -8.07 -9.46 -4.81
CA PHE A 180 -8.69 -10.22 -3.71
C PHE A 180 -9.14 -9.35 -2.55
N ALA A 181 -8.64 -8.12 -2.45
CA ALA A 181 -9.02 -7.16 -1.43
C ALA A 181 -9.10 -5.74 -2.00
N VAL A 182 -9.87 -4.89 -1.33
CA VAL A 182 -9.97 -3.45 -1.62
C VAL A 182 -9.89 -2.66 -0.32
N GLU A 183 -9.33 -1.46 -0.40
CA GLU A 183 -9.29 -0.55 0.74
C GLU A 183 -10.50 0.38 0.72
N LEU A 184 -11.17 0.50 1.85
CA LEU A 184 -12.40 1.31 1.96
C LEU A 184 -12.12 2.80 2.05
N GLY A 185 -11.01 3.18 2.71
CA GLY A 185 -10.71 4.57 3.05
C GLY A 185 -11.54 5.08 4.23
N LEU A 186 -11.28 6.33 4.62
CA LEU A 186 -11.86 6.96 5.82
C LEU A 186 -13.35 7.31 5.73
N SER A 187 -13.96 7.19 4.55
CA SER A 187 -15.34 7.63 4.28
C SER A 187 -16.33 6.51 4.03
N ALA A 188 -15.90 5.27 4.15
CA ALA A 188 -16.74 4.09 3.95
C ALA A 188 -16.41 3.00 4.97
N ASP A 189 -17.41 2.21 5.31
CA ASP A 189 -17.26 1.04 6.17
C ASP A 189 -17.58 -0.26 5.43
N THR A 190 -17.28 -1.39 6.06
CA THR A 190 -17.51 -2.71 5.49
C THR A 190 -18.98 -3.00 5.25
N TYR A 191 -19.88 -2.46 6.08
CA TYR A 191 -21.30 -2.71 5.98
C TYR A 191 -21.89 -2.12 4.69
N ILE A 192 -21.52 -0.87 4.37
CA ILE A 192 -21.95 -0.21 3.13
C ILE A 192 -21.30 -0.86 1.90
N ALA A 193 -20.02 -1.23 2.00
CA ALA A 193 -19.28 -1.84 0.90
C ALA A 193 -19.83 -3.24 0.53
N ASP A 194 -20.31 -3.99 1.50
CA ASP A 194 -20.86 -5.35 1.31
C ASP A 194 -22.19 -5.35 0.53
N GLU A 195 -22.88 -4.22 0.45
CA GLU A 195 -24.08 -4.04 -0.40
C GLU A 195 -23.74 -4.04 -1.91
N ILE A 196 -22.49 -3.89 -2.29
CA ILE A 196 -22.06 -3.87 -3.70
C ILE A 196 -21.80 -5.29 -4.18
N SER A 197 -22.69 -5.82 -5.01
CA SER A 197 -22.69 -7.22 -5.45
C SER A 197 -21.37 -7.70 -6.08
N GLU A 198 -20.65 -6.85 -6.83
CA GLU A 198 -19.36 -7.26 -7.40
C GLU A 198 -18.25 -7.38 -6.36
N LEU A 199 -18.41 -6.80 -5.17
CA LEU A 199 -17.46 -6.89 -4.07
C LEU A 199 -17.70 -8.08 -3.13
N ALA A 200 -18.77 -8.85 -3.33
CA ALA A 200 -19.14 -9.98 -2.46
C ALA A 200 -18.03 -11.03 -2.25
N ASN A 201 -17.12 -11.15 -3.22
CA ASN A 201 -15.97 -12.06 -3.15
C ASN A 201 -14.65 -11.32 -2.87
N LYS A 202 -14.70 -10.07 -2.42
CA LYS A 202 -13.51 -9.28 -2.08
C LYS A 202 -13.43 -9.08 -0.58
N ASN A 203 -12.22 -9.04 -0.07
CA ASN A 203 -11.99 -8.74 1.34
C ASN A 203 -11.79 -7.23 1.51
N PHE A 204 -12.22 -6.70 2.65
CA PHE A 204 -12.12 -5.28 2.95
C PHE A 204 -11.00 -5.02 3.96
N ILE A 205 -10.17 -4.04 3.67
CA ILE A 205 -9.19 -3.50 4.60
C ILE A 205 -9.43 -2.01 4.82
N THR A 206 -9.07 -1.52 5.99
CA THR A 206 -9.01 -0.10 6.32
C THR A 206 -7.59 0.27 6.71
N ASN A 207 -7.15 1.44 6.30
CA ASN A 207 -5.82 1.93 6.65
C ASN A 207 -5.90 3.39 7.04
N SER A 208 -4.96 3.82 7.87
CA SER A 208 -4.96 5.18 8.42
C SER A 208 -4.71 6.28 7.39
N ASP A 209 -4.16 5.96 6.23
CA ASP A 209 -3.66 6.95 5.26
C ASP A 209 -2.93 8.12 5.95
N ALA A 210 -2.00 7.75 6.85
CA ALA A 210 -1.41 8.70 7.78
C ALA A 210 -0.40 9.61 7.09
N HIS A 211 -0.64 10.91 7.18
CA HIS A 211 0.22 12.00 6.73
C HIS A 211 0.93 12.71 7.89
N SER A 212 0.87 12.16 9.11
CA SER A 212 1.60 12.61 10.30
C SER A 212 1.71 11.48 11.31
N LEU A 213 2.74 11.49 12.18
CA LEU A 213 2.95 10.46 13.20
C LEU A 213 1.71 10.23 14.10
N PRO A 214 1.02 11.27 14.61
CA PRO A 214 -0.17 11.07 15.44
C PRO A 214 -1.30 10.30 14.73
N LYS A 215 -1.41 10.39 13.40
CA LYS A 215 -2.46 9.74 12.62
C LYS A 215 -2.20 8.28 12.31
N ILE A 216 -1.00 7.76 12.57
CA ILE A 216 -0.70 6.32 12.42
C ILE A 216 -1.63 5.53 13.34
N ALA A 217 -2.22 4.45 12.81
CA ALA A 217 -3.16 3.56 13.50
C ALA A 217 -4.47 4.26 13.96
N ARG A 218 -4.90 5.37 13.32
CA ARG A 218 -6.26 5.90 13.51
C ARG A 218 -7.33 4.97 12.91
N GLU A 219 -6.95 4.21 11.90
CA GLU A 219 -7.64 3.04 11.37
C GLU A 219 -6.63 1.91 11.20
N TYR A 220 -7.05 0.69 11.43
CA TYR A 220 -6.21 -0.50 11.37
C TYR A 220 -7.04 -1.78 11.23
N ASN A 221 -6.37 -2.87 10.85
CA ASN A 221 -6.98 -4.18 10.72
C ASN A 221 -6.45 -5.11 11.81
N LYS A 222 -7.32 -5.94 12.37
CA LYS A 222 -6.93 -7.05 13.23
C LYS A 222 -6.89 -8.33 12.41
N LEU A 223 -5.72 -8.95 12.33
CA LEU A 223 -5.49 -10.15 11.53
C LEU A 223 -5.19 -11.36 12.40
N LEU A 224 -5.61 -12.55 11.98
CA LEU A 224 -5.18 -13.83 12.52
C LEU A 224 -4.11 -14.40 11.59
N VAL A 225 -2.88 -14.53 12.08
CA VAL A 225 -1.70 -15.04 11.38
C VAL A 225 -0.93 -16.02 12.28
N ASP A 226 -0.15 -16.92 11.69
CA ASP A 226 0.71 -17.82 12.49
C ASP A 226 1.99 -17.12 12.96
N LYS A 227 2.53 -16.25 12.12
CA LYS A 227 3.71 -15.43 12.40
C LYS A 227 3.61 -14.10 11.68
N ILE A 228 4.38 -13.13 12.14
CA ILE A 228 4.41 -11.80 11.51
C ILE A 228 5.38 -11.84 10.33
N SER A 229 4.84 -11.82 9.09
CA SER A 229 5.59 -11.73 7.84
C SER A 229 4.69 -11.25 6.71
N PHE A 230 5.28 -10.72 5.63
CA PHE A 230 4.52 -10.34 4.43
C PHE A 230 3.62 -11.47 3.92
N LYS A 231 4.17 -12.69 3.79
CA LYS A 231 3.46 -13.86 3.30
C LYS A 231 2.23 -14.22 4.14
N GLU A 232 2.36 -14.22 5.47
CA GLU A 232 1.25 -14.54 6.36
C GLU A 232 0.19 -13.42 6.40
N ILE A 233 0.62 -12.16 6.32
CA ILE A 233 -0.29 -11.02 6.21
C ILE A 233 -1.10 -11.12 4.92
N MET A 234 -0.47 -11.42 3.78
CA MET A 234 -1.18 -11.57 2.51
C MET A 234 -2.15 -12.76 2.54
N LYS A 235 -1.80 -13.88 3.19
CA LYS A 235 -2.75 -14.98 3.42
C LYS A 235 -3.94 -14.55 4.26
N ALA A 236 -3.72 -13.75 5.30
CA ALA A 236 -4.81 -13.26 6.15
C ALA A 236 -5.74 -12.31 5.38
N ILE A 237 -5.19 -11.43 4.55
CA ILE A 237 -5.98 -10.53 3.70
C ILE A 237 -6.74 -11.32 2.62
N LYS A 238 -6.18 -12.42 2.12
CA LYS A 238 -6.85 -13.36 1.19
C LYS A 238 -7.82 -14.33 1.87
N MET A 239 -7.84 -14.39 3.21
CA MET A 239 -8.64 -15.35 3.98
C MET A 239 -8.25 -16.82 3.71
N GLU A 240 -6.95 -17.10 3.51
CA GLU A 240 -6.43 -18.40 3.12
C GLU A 240 -5.87 -19.21 4.30
N ASN A 241 -6.02 -20.54 4.25
CA ASN A 241 -5.38 -21.49 5.19
C ASN A 241 -5.63 -21.18 6.68
N GLY A 242 -6.84 -20.72 7.02
CA GLY A 242 -7.23 -20.37 8.39
C GLY A 242 -6.74 -19.02 8.87
N ARG A 243 -5.94 -18.29 8.09
CA ARG A 243 -5.60 -16.88 8.32
C ARG A 243 -6.78 -16.03 7.88
N LYS A 244 -7.05 -14.94 8.59
CA LYS A 244 -8.20 -14.09 8.26
C LYS A 244 -8.11 -12.69 8.85
N ILE A 245 -8.88 -11.80 8.27
CA ILE A 245 -9.22 -10.51 8.86
C ILE A 245 -10.25 -10.79 9.97
N LEU A 246 -9.97 -10.36 11.18
CA LEU A 246 -10.86 -10.50 12.32
C LEU A 246 -11.76 -9.29 12.49
N ALA A 247 -11.24 -8.10 12.23
CA ALA A 247 -11.97 -6.84 12.34
C ALA A 247 -11.22 -5.70 11.62
N ASN A 248 -11.98 -4.69 11.25
CA ASN A 248 -11.54 -3.40 10.72
C ASN A 248 -11.98 -2.33 11.74
N TYR A 249 -11.08 -1.38 12.09
CA TYR A 249 -11.30 -0.35 13.10
C TYR A 249 -11.00 1.04 12.54
#